data_2980b66f334aac771e9cd5151f1b1408
#
_entry.id   2980b66f334aac771e9cd5151f1b1408
#
_cell.length_a   1.000
_cell.length_b   1.000
_cell.length_c   1.000
_cell.angle_alpha   90.00
_cell.angle_beta   90.00
_cell.angle_gamma   90.00
#
_symmetry.space_group_name_H-M   'P 1'
#
loop_
_entity.id
_entity.type
_entity.pdbx_description
1 polymer ?
#
loop_
_entity_poly.entity_id
_entity_poly.type
_entity_poly.pdbx_seq_one_letter_code
_entity_poly.pdbx_strand_id
1 'polypeptide(L)'
;RDVLGSRGLGDVYKRQPFGQGAGTLGLPGDYTPPSRFIRAAFQKTYTDIPIDRHQAVITCFRIMETVSIPKGVVITADQTSDYTQYTMFINLATREYYFKTYWNNQITRVEFPQYDEKDMKMLSLGPLNQTIEFKTRSIFL
;
A
#
# COMPACT_ATOMS: atom_id res chain seq x y z
N ARG A 1 -0.96 -22.49 32.58
CA ARG A 1 -1.31 -23.22 31.39
C ARG A 1 -1.58 -22.23 30.28
N ASP A 2 -0.61 -22.06 29.48
CA ASP A 2 -0.58 -21.37 28.18
C ASP A 2 -1.42 -20.13 27.99
N VAL A 3 -1.13 -19.22 28.83
CA VAL A 3 -1.66 -17.88 28.75
C VAL A 3 -0.96 -17.09 27.66
N LEU A 4 0.16 -17.60 27.14
CA LEU A 4 0.93 -16.96 26.07
C LEU A 4 0.55 -17.42 24.66
N GLY A 5 -0.10 -18.59 24.53
CA GLY A 5 -0.47 -19.13 23.19
C GLY A 5 -1.75 -18.58 22.59
N SER A 6 -2.65 -18.03 23.40
CA SER A 6 -3.93 -17.47 22.95
C SER A 6 -4.02 -15.93 23.05
N ARG A 7 -3.00 -15.31 23.61
CA ARG A 7 -2.92 -13.85 23.71
C ARG A 7 -2.06 -13.32 22.59
N GLY A 8 -2.64 -13.28 21.41
CA GLY A 8 -2.08 -12.48 20.33
C GLY A 8 -2.05 -11.01 20.70
N LEU A 9 -1.31 -10.22 19.95
CA LEU A 9 -1.27 -8.75 20.06
C LEU A 9 -2.66 -8.12 20.21
N GLY A 10 -3.72 -8.76 19.68
CA GLY A 10 -5.10 -8.32 19.84
C GLY A 10 -5.57 -8.19 21.30
N ASP A 11 -5.11 -9.06 22.20
CA ASP A 11 -5.46 -8.96 23.62
C ASP A 11 -4.68 -7.86 24.34
N VAL A 12 -3.47 -7.55 23.86
CA VAL A 12 -2.69 -6.40 24.34
C VAL A 12 -3.38 -5.10 23.95
N TYR A 13 -3.94 -5.00 22.74
CA TYR A 13 -4.68 -3.82 22.29
C TYR A 13 -5.90 -3.50 23.17
N LYS A 14 -6.63 -4.52 23.60
CA LYS A 14 -7.83 -4.35 24.45
C LYS A 14 -7.52 -3.80 25.84
N ARG A 15 -6.29 -3.92 26.30
CA ARG A 15 -5.85 -3.49 27.64
C ARG A 15 -5.10 -2.17 27.68
N GLN A 16 -4.92 -1.53 26.53
CA GLN A 16 -4.15 -0.28 26.44
C GLN A 16 -4.98 0.90 26.95
N PRO A 17 -4.42 1.76 27.81
CA PRO A 17 -5.14 2.92 28.37
C PRO A 17 -5.50 3.98 27.31
N PHE A 18 -4.89 3.95 26.15
CA PHE A 18 -5.11 4.90 25.06
C PHE A 18 -6.16 4.44 24.03
N GLY A 19 -6.86 3.32 24.28
CA GLY A 19 -7.90 2.80 23.40
C GLY A 19 -7.44 1.74 22.40
N GLN A 20 -8.34 1.40 21.46
CA GLN A 20 -8.07 0.40 20.44
C GLN A 20 -6.99 0.89 19.47
N GLY A 21 -6.10 -0.01 19.04
CA GLY A 21 -4.99 0.32 18.14
C GLY A 21 -3.73 0.83 18.86
N ALA A 22 -3.76 1.04 20.17
CA ALA A 22 -2.59 1.52 20.91
C ALA A 22 -1.41 0.53 20.93
N GLY A 23 -1.61 -0.73 20.55
CA GLY A 23 -0.52 -1.70 20.40
C GLY A 23 0.47 -1.39 19.28
N THR A 24 0.13 -0.45 18.38
CA THR A 24 1.06 0.10 17.39
C THR A 24 1.88 1.28 17.93
N LEU A 25 1.65 1.67 19.18
CA LEU A 25 2.42 2.72 19.84
C LEU A 25 3.91 2.31 19.91
N GLY A 26 4.78 3.15 19.38
CA GLY A 26 6.22 2.87 19.25
C GLY A 26 6.65 2.34 17.89
N LEU A 27 5.73 2.05 16.95
CA LEU A 27 6.13 1.89 15.56
C LEU A 27 6.74 3.20 15.04
N PRO A 28 7.88 3.14 14.34
CA PRO A 28 8.53 4.34 13.84
C PRO A 28 7.63 5.07 12.84
N GLY A 29 7.40 6.36 13.08
CA GLY A 29 6.47 7.18 12.30
C GLY A 29 7.11 7.99 11.17
N ASP A 30 8.44 8.07 11.14
CA ASP A 30 9.17 8.85 10.14
C ASP A 30 9.18 8.18 8.74
N TYR A 31 9.67 8.91 7.74
CA TYR A 31 9.69 8.47 6.34
C TYR A 31 11.02 7.87 5.89
N THR A 32 11.96 7.60 6.79
CA THR A 32 13.19 6.92 6.44
C THR A 32 12.94 5.50 5.93
N PRO A 33 13.79 4.96 5.04
CA PRO A 33 13.62 3.62 4.51
C PRO A 33 13.50 2.53 5.59
N PRO A 34 14.32 2.51 6.67
CA PRO A 34 14.15 1.52 7.74
C PRO A 34 12.80 1.60 8.44
N SER A 35 12.34 2.81 8.76
CA SER A 35 11.05 3.03 9.43
C SER A 35 9.88 2.60 8.57
N ARG A 36 9.91 2.89 7.28
CA ARG A 36 8.90 2.46 6.33
C ARG A 36 8.88 0.94 6.18
N PHE A 37 10.07 0.32 6.13
CA PHE A 37 10.17 -1.14 6.08
C PHE A 37 9.55 -1.80 7.33
N ILE A 38 9.86 -1.32 8.53
CA ILE A 38 9.31 -1.86 9.78
C ILE A 38 7.79 -1.76 9.79
N ARG A 39 7.22 -0.60 9.39
CA ARG A 39 5.76 -0.44 9.30
C ARG A 39 5.12 -1.41 8.32
N ALA A 40 5.67 -1.52 7.11
CA ALA A 40 5.15 -2.43 6.09
C ALA A 40 5.24 -3.90 6.54
N ALA A 41 6.37 -4.32 7.12
CA ALA A 41 6.58 -5.66 7.64
C ALA A 41 5.59 -5.99 8.77
N PHE A 42 5.41 -5.07 9.73
CA PHE A 42 4.42 -5.21 10.80
C PHE A 42 3.01 -5.39 10.23
N GLN A 43 2.59 -4.51 9.35
CA GLN A 43 1.26 -4.55 8.75
C GLN A 43 1.03 -5.84 7.96
N LYS A 44 2.02 -6.25 7.15
CA LYS A 44 1.96 -7.53 6.44
C LYS A 44 1.76 -8.72 7.39
N THR A 45 2.42 -8.70 8.55
CA THR A 45 2.38 -9.82 9.50
C THR A 45 1.02 -9.92 10.21
N TYR A 46 0.38 -8.80 10.51
CA TYR A 46 -0.82 -8.75 11.35
C TYR A 46 -2.11 -8.44 10.59
N THR A 47 -2.04 -8.25 9.29
CA THR A 47 -3.24 -8.12 8.45
C THR A 47 -3.83 -9.50 8.16
N ASP A 48 -5.14 -9.60 8.16
CA ASP A 48 -5.87 -10.82 7.83
C ASP A 48 -5.47 -11.36 6.46
N ILE A 49 -5.43 -12.68 6.35
CA ILE A 49 -5.12 -13.34 5.08
C ILE A 49 -6.29 -13.13 4.12
N PRO A 50 -6.05 -12.51 2.94
CA PRO A 50 -7.10 -12.30 1.96
C PRO A 50 -7.69 -13.63 1.46
N ILE A 51 -9.02 -13.68 1.32
CA ILE A 51 -9.73 -14.89 0.87
C ILE A 51 -9.74 -15.05 -0.65
N ASP A 52 -9.50 -13.98 -1.39
CA ASP A 52 -9.49 -13.98 -2.85
C ASP A 52 -8.46 -12.97 -3.41
N ARG A 53 -8.30 -13.02 -4.74
CA ARG A 53 -7.38 -12.13 -5.46
C ARG A 53 -7.73 -10.65 -5.29
N HIS A 54 -9.01 -10.30 -5.34
CA HIS A 54 -9.44 -8.92 -5.26
C HIS A 54 -9.08 -8.31 -3.89
N GLN A 55 -9.38 -9.05 -2.82
CA GLN A 55 -8.98 -8.66 -1.47
C GLN A 55 -7.46 -8.58 -1.31
N ALA A 56 -6.72 -9.54 -1.89
CA ALA A 56 -5.27 -9.53 -1.85
C ALA A 56 -4.69 -8.25 -2.46
N VAL A 57 -5.16 -7.84 -3.63
CA VAL A 57 -4.74 -6.60 -4.29
C VAL A 57 -5.05 -5.39 -3.43
N ILE A 58 -6.28 -5.28 -2.91
CA ILE A 58 -6.68 -4.16 -2.05
C ILE A 58 -5.82 -4.13 -0.79
N THR A 59 -5.62 -5.27 -0.12
CA THR A 59 -4.81 -5.38 1.10
C THR A 59 -3.37 -4.92 0.86
N CYS A 60 -2.75 -5.36 -0.25
CA CYS A 60 -1.41 -4.91 -0.61
C CYS A 60 -1.33 -3.38 -0.76
N PHE A 61 -2.29 -2.76 -1.45
CA PHE A 61 -2.31 -1.30 -1.57
C PHE A 61 -2.53 -0.60 -0.22
N ARG A 62 -3.40 -1.12 0.65
CA ARG A 62 -3.64 -0.57 1.99
C ARG A 62 -2.38 -0.60 2.86
N ILE A 63 -1.64 -1.70 2.84
CA ILE A 63 -0.35 -1.79 3.55
C ILE A 63 0.62 -0.72 3.03
N MET A 64 0.75 -0.58 1.71
CA MET A 64 1.69 0.38 1.12
C MET A 64 1.27 1.84 1.31
N GLU A 65 -0.02 2.13 1.46
CA GLU A 65 -0.51 3.46 1.82
C GLU A 65 0.05 3.95 3.16
N THR A 66 0.29 3.06 4.11
CA THR A 66 0.87 3.42 5.42
C THR A 66 2.32 3.89 5.37
N VAL A 67 2.99 3.61 4.27
CA VAL A 67 4.40 3.99 4.03
C VAL A 67 4.57 4.95 2.85
N SER A 68 3.47 5.42 2.28
CA SER A 68 3.46 6.45 1.24
C SER A 68 3.92 7.79 1.80
N ILE A 69 4.70 8.52 1.01
CA ILE A 69 5.22 9.85 1.36
C ILE A 69 4.36 10.88 0.63
N PRO A 70 3.62 11.74 1.34
CA PRO A 70 2.93 12.86 0.73
C PRO A 70 3.91 13.89 0.17
N LYS A 71 3.55 14.51 -0.94
CA LYS A 71 4.39 15.53 -1.58
C LYS A 71 4.57 16.72 -0.64
N GLY A 72 5.81 17.18 -0.48
CA GLY A 72 6.17 18.31 0.36
C GLY A 72 6.56 17.96 1.80
N VAL A 73 6.34 16.71 2.25
CA VAL A 73 6.69 16.28 3.61
C VAL A 73 8.19 15.98 3.76
N VAL A 74 8.79 15.40 2.73
CA VAL A 74 10.22 15.13 2.68
C VAL A 74 10.86 16.01 1.61
N ILE A 75 11.83 16.81 2.03
CA ILE A 75 12.59 17.69 1.14
C ILE A 75 14.03 17.17 1.06
N THR A 76 14.52 17.00 -0.15
CA THR A 76 15.89 16.56 -0.41
C THR A 76 16.90 17.70 -0.22
N ALA A 77 18.18 17.37 -0.21
CA ALA A 77 19.25 18.37 -0.14
C ALA A 77 19.18 19.40 -1.28
N ASP A 78 18.68 18.99 -2.45
CA ASP A 78 18.50 19.85 -3.62
C ASP A 78 17.19 20.67 -3.58
N GLN A 79 16.56 20.77 -2.43
CA GLN A 79 15.29 21.49 -2.23
C GLN A 79 14.13 20.97 -3.10
N THR A 80 14.20 19.71 -3.52
CA THR A 80 13.11 19.05 -4.25
C THR A 80 12.28 18.18 -3.29
N SER A 81 10.98 18.02 -3.61
CA SER A 81 10.10 17.17 -2.82
C SER A 81 10.27 15.71 -3.20
N ASP A 82 10.68 14.88 -2.22
CA ASP A 82 10.63 13.43 -2.36
C ASP A 82 9.26 12.92 -1.91
N TYR A 83 8.58 12.18 -2.79
CA TYR A 83 7.24 11.66 -2.53
C TYR A 83 6.97 10.38 -3.31
N THR A 84 5.98 9.62 -2.88
CA THR A 84 5.59 8.38 -3.56
C THR A 84 4.85 8.69 -4.86
N GLN A 85 5.53 8.59 -5.99
CA GLN A 85 4.97 8.90 -7.30
C GLN A 85 3.98 7.85 -7.78
N TYR A 86 4.23 6.57 -7.48
CA TYR A 86 3.35 5.46 -7.79
C TYR A 86 3.55 4.31 -6.82
N THR A 87 2.56 3.43 -6.75
CA THR A 87 2.64 2.15 -6.02
C THR A 87 2.25 1.04 -6.97
N MET A 88 3.00 -0.05 -6.94
CA MET A 88 2.79 -1.17 -7.85
C MET A 88 2.96 -2.52 -7.17
N PHE A 89 2.30 -3.54 -7.72
CA PHE A 89 2.45 -4.94 -7.36
C PHE A 89 2.43 -5.83 -8.60
N ILE A 90 3.13 -6.94 -8.51
CA ILE A 90 3.13 -7.96 -9.54
C ILE A 90 2.61 -9.25 -8.92
N ASN A 91 1.57 -9.83 -9.50
CA ASN A 91 1.17 -11.21 -9.24
C ASN A 91 1.98 -12.13 -10.18
N LEU A 92 2.99 -12.78 -9.63
CA LEU A 92 3.88 -13.63 -10.42
C LEU A 92 3.19 -14.89 -10.95
N ALA A 93 2.17 -15.41 -10.24
CA ALA A 93 1.46 -16.61 -10.66
C ALA A 93 0.57 -16.36 -11.88
N THR A 94 -0.11 -15.21 -11.93
CA THR A 94 -1.02 -14.84 -13.01
C THR A 94 -0.41 -13.87 -14.02
N ARG A 95 0.83 -13.39 -13.75
CA ARG A 95 1.54 -12.40 -14.58
C ARG A 95 0.74 -11.11 -14.75
N GLU A 96 0.13 -10.67 -13.67
CA GLU A 96 -0.64 -9.43 -13.63
C GLU A 96 0.13 -8.34 -12.91
N TYR A 97 0.10 -7.16 -13.45
CA TYR A 97 0.68 -5.96 -12.88
C TYR A 97 -0.43 -5.03 -12.42
N TYR A 98 -0.36 -4.57 -11.18
CA TYR A 98 -1.31 -3.65 -10.60
C TYR A 98 -0.59 -2.39 -10.19
N PHE A 99 -1.12 -1.24 -10.55
CA PHE A 99 -0.52 0.03 -10.15
C PHE A 99 -1.57 1.12 -9.92
N LYS A 100 -1.18 2.11 -9.15
CA LYS A 100 -1.83 3.42 -9.04
C LYS A 100 -0.76 4.50 -8.95
N THR A 101 -1.11 5.72 -9.31
CA THR A 101 -0.19 6.87 -9.27
C THR A 101 -0.59 7.81 -8.13
N TYR A 102 0.28 8.77 -7.81
CA TYR A 102 -0.01 9.79 -6.81
C TYR A 102 -1.28 10.60 -7.16
N TRP A 103 -1.46 10.92 -8.44
CA TRP A 103 -2.57 11.73 -8.93
C TRP A 103 -3.82 10.95 -9.28
N ASN A 104 -3.71 9.63 -9.41
CA ASN A 104 -4.81 8.74 -9.73
C ASN A 104 -4.79 7.51 -8.82
N ASN A 105 -5.69 7.50 -7.83
CA ASN A 105 -5.83 6.39 -6.89
C ASN A 105 -6.60 5.18 -7.45
N GLN A 106 -7.09 5.25 -8.68
CA GLN A 106 -7.72 4.12 -9.33
C GLN A 106 -6.67 3.04 -9.61
N ILE A 107 -6.92 1.84 -9.09
CA ILE A 107 -6.06 0.69 -9.34
C ILE A 107 -6.25 0.23 -10.78
N THR A 108 -5.18 0.28 -11.56
CA THR A 108 -5.13 -0.20 -12.93
C THR A 108 -4.47 -1.57 -12.96
N ARG A 109 -5.10 -2.53 -13.64
CA ARG A 109 -4.56 -3.87 -13.89
C ARG A 109 -4.06 -3.97 -15.32
N VAL A 110 -2.88 -4.52 -15.49
CA VAL A 110 -2.29 -4.88 -16.79
C VAL A 110 -1.96 -6.36 -16.76
N GLU A 111 -2.40 -7.08 -17.76
CA GLU A 111 -2.07 -8.48 -17.95
C GLU A 111 -0.90 -8.57 -18.93
N PHE A 112 0.14 -9.32 -18.54
CA PHE A 112 1.24 -9.61 -19.47
C PHE A 112 0.87 -10.83 -20.31
N PRO A 113 0.80 -10.68 -21.62
CA PRO A 113 0.61 -11.83 -22.50
C PRO A 113 1.79 -12.81 -22.37
N GLN A 114 1.58 -14.04 -22.80
CA GLN A 114 2.70 -14.95 -22.98
C GLN A 114 3.52 -14.46 -24.17
N TYR A 115 4.70 -13.93 -23.89
CA TYR A 115 5.63 -13.52 -24.94
C TYR A 115 6.53 -14.67 -25.35
N ASP A 116 6.76 -14.80 -26.66
CA ASP A 116 7.97 -15.41 -27.17
C ASP A 116 9.12 -14.39 -26.95
N GLU A 117 10.26 -14.85 -26.45
CA GLU A 117 11.42 -13.98 -26.11
C GLU A 117 11.90 -13.11 -27.28
N LYS A 118 11.46 -13.44 -28.51
CA LYS A 118 11.83 -12.74 -29.76
C LYS A 118 11.05 -11.46 -30.03
N ASP A 119 9.94 -11.21 -29.32
CA ASP A 119 9.02 -10.10 -29.62
C ASP A 119 8.90 -9.08 -28.47
N MET A 120 9.96 -8.82 -27.71
CA MET A 120 9.95 -7.85 -26.63
C MET A 120 9.79 -6.42 -27.18
N LYS A 121 8.56 -5.93 -27.19
CA LYS A 121 8.27 -4.50 -27.47
C LYS A 121 8.01 -3.78 -26.14
N MET A 122 8.61 -2.59 -26.00
CA MET A 122 8.32 -1.72 -24.88
C MET A 122 6.91 -1.15 -25.06
N LEU A 123 6.01 -1.42 -24.10
CA LEU A 123 4.66 -0.84 -24.06
C LEU A 123 4.63 0.34 -23.10
N SER A 124 4.17 1.50 -23.57
CA SER A 124 3.92 2.64 -22.71
C SER A 124 2.54 2.51 -22.07
N LEU A 125 2.46 2.61 -20.74
CA LEU A 125 1.19 2.63 -19.99
C LEU A 125 0.61 4.05 -19.84
N GLY A 126 1.22 5.02 -20.48
CA GLY A 126 0.83 6.42 -20.40
C GLY A 126 1.56 7.22 -19.31
N PRO A 127 1.25 8.49 -19.16
CA PRO A 127 1.92 9.37 -18.21
C PRO A 127 1.43 9.13 -16.78
N LEU A 128 2.34 9.25 -15.81
CA LEU A 128 2.06 9.09 -14.38
C LEU A 128 1.24 10.25 -13.77
N ASN A 129 1.07 11.33 -14.49
CA ASN A 129 0.38 12.53 -14.02
C ASN A 129 -1.10 12.59 -14.42
N GLN A 130 -1.68 11.50 -14.91
CA GLN A 130 -3.12 11.43 -15.17
C GLN A 130 -3.90 11.64 -13.88
N THR A 131 -4.80 12.60 -13.88
CA THR A 131 -5.72 12.88 -12.77
C THR A 131 -7.02 12.11 -12.95
N ILE A 132 -7.70 11.82 -11.84
CA ILE A 132 -9.05 11.27 -11.88
C ILE A 132 -10.08 12.40 -11.81
N GLU A 133 -11.21 12.17 -12.48
CA GLU A 133 -12.39 13.02 -12.30
C GLU A 133 -13.17 12.59 -11.06
N PHE A 134 -13.60 13.56 -10.27
CA PHE A 134 -14.45 13.29 -9.09
C PHE A 134 -15.87 12.96 -9.53
N LYS A 135 -16.41 11.83 -9.03
CA LYS A 135 -17.82 11.51 -9.18
C LYS A 135 -18.64 12.35 -8.20
N THR A 136 -19.40 13.31 -8.71
CA THR A 136 -20.32 14.09 -7.88
C THR A 136 -21.62 13.33 -7.66
N ARG A 137 -22.07 13.24 -6.41
CA ARG A 137 -23.40 12.77 -6.05
C ARG A 137 -24.13 13.91 -5.37
N SER A 138 -25.23 14.35 -5.93
CA SER A 138 -26.13 15.30 -5.27
C SER A 138 -27.04 14.53 -4.32
N ILE A 139 -27.09 14.96 -3.07
CA ILE A 139 -28.05 14.48 -2.07
C ILE A 139 -29.19 15.49 -2.09
N PHE A 140 -30.35 15.09 -2.60
CA PHE A 140 -31.56 15.88 -2.45
C PHE A 140 -32.16 15.53 -1.07
N LEU A 141 -32.31 16.55 -0.22
CA LEU A 141 -33.03 16.50 1.06
C LEU A 141 -34.50 16.72 0.84
#